data_b9b6750d132feaa4ad9ef15a509a2a77
#
_entry.id   b9b6750d132feaa4ad9ef15a509a2a77
#
_cell.length_a   1.000
_cell.length_b   1.000
_cell.length_c   1.000
_cell.angle_alpha   90.00
_cell.angle_beta   90.00
_cell.angle_gamma   90.00
#
_symmetry.space_group_name_H-M   'P 1'
#
loop_
_entity.id
_entity.type
_entity.pdbx_description
1 polymer ?
#
loop_
_entity_poly.entity_id
_entity_poly.type
_entity_poly.pdbx_seq_one_letter_code
_entity_poly.pdbx_strand_id
1 'polypeptide(L)'
;MEPTPTTPGNPHIQRVRRLALTLPDTAEKLSHGEPTFFVRKKTFVMFANNHHNDGHTAIWIPAAPGAQAEMIAEAPETYFKPPYVGVKGWVGVELTRISDEDLAQLIRKAWQIIAPLAPVRRRR
;
A
#
# COMPACT_ATOMS: atom_id res chain seq x y z
N MET A 1 20.37 1.88 19.28
CA MET A 1 19.17 2.05 19.23
C MET A 1 18.66 1.73 17.98
N GLU A 2 17.74 1.24 17.77
CA GLU A 2 17.30 0.96 16.66
C GLU A 2 16.11 1.63 16.33
N PRO A 3 15.96 2.06 15.20
CA PRO A 3 14.78 2.75 14.84
C PRO A 3 13.61 1.82 14.91
N THR A 4 12.48 2.38 15.15
CA THR A 4 11.29 1.59 15.05
C THR A 4 11.01 1.34 13.59
N PRO A 5 10.19 0.36 13.28
CA PRO A 5 9.92 0.01 11.90
C PRO A 5 9.35 1.14 11.06
N THR A 6 8.60 2.04 11.68
CA THR A 6 7.93 3.09 10.92
C THR A 6 8.62 4.43 11.02
N THR A 7 9.89 4.44 11.41
CA THR A 7 10.58 5.72 11.51
C THR A 7 10.70 6.37 10.15
N PRO A 8 10.76 7.68 10.14
CA PRO A 8 10.92 8.40 8.87
C PRO A 8 12.16 7.99 8.10
N GLY A 9 13.14 7.40 8.77
CA GLY A 9 14.36 6.99 8.09
C GLY A 9 14.28 5.68 7.34
N ASN A 10 13.17 4.94 7.47
CA ASN A 10 13.03 3.69 6.76
C ASN A 10 12.97 3.97 5.26
N PRO A 11 13.92 3.40 4.47
CA PRO A 11 13.96 3.72 3.05
C PRO A 11 12.72 3.27 2.28
N HIS A 12 12.07 2.22 2.73
CA HIS A 12 10.91 1.72 2.01
C HIS A 12 9.69 2.61 2.22
N ILE A 13 9.52 3.18 3.41
CA ILE A 13 8.42 4.11 3.59
C ILE A 13 8.67 5.38 2.78
N GLN A 14 9.93 5.78 2.60
CA GLN A 14 10.23 6.93 1.77
C GLN A 14 9.86 6.69 0.31
N ARG A 15 10.12 5.48 -0.19
CA ARG A 15 9.72 5.12 -1.55
C ARG A 15 8.21 5.23 -1.71
N VAL A 16 7.47 4.62 -0.80
CA VAL A 16 6.02 4.61 -0.87
C VAL A 16 5.46 6.02 -0.78
N ARG A 17 6.00 6.80 0.16
CA ARG A 17 5.54 8.18 0.36
C ARG A 17 5.75 9.02 -0.88
N ARG A 18 6.93 8.90 -1.49
CA ARG A 18 7.23 9.66 -2.69
C ARG A 18 6.26 9.32 -3.82
N LEU A 19 5.95 8.04 -3.98
CA LEU A 19 5.08 7.61 -5.07
C LEU A 19 3.61 7.90 -4.81
N ALA A 20 3.15 7.64 -3.58
CA ALA A 20 1.74 7.78 -3.27
C ALA A 20 1.30 9.24 -3.25
N LEU A 21 2.14 10.11 -2.71
CA LEU A 21 1.73 11.50 -2.52
C LEU A 21 1.82 12.35 -3.77
N THR A 22 2.31 11.79 -4.88
CA THR A 22 2.25 12.50 -6.17
C THR A 22 0.88 12.39 -6.83
N LEU A 23 0.05 11.48 -6.34
CA LEU A 23 -1.27 11.28 -6.94
C LEU A 23 -2.28 12.28 -6.37
N PRO A 24 -3.30 12.66 -7.15
CA PRO A 24 -4.23 13.71 -6.72
C PRO A 24 -5.01 13.36 -5.46
N ASP A 25 -5.23 14.36 -4.63
CA ASP A 25 -6.11 14.25 -3.46
C ASP A 25 -5.66 13.23 -2.43
N THR A 26 -4.35 12.99 -2.33
CA THR A 26 -3.84 11.99 -1.41
C THR A 26 -3.23 12.64 -0.16
N ALA A 27 -3.25 11.88 0.92
CA ALA A 27 -2.68 12.31 2.18
C ALA A 27 -2.18 11.11 2.95
N GLU A 28 -1.26 11.35 3.85
CA GLU A 28 -0.70 10.30 4.70
C GLU A 28 -1.07 10.57 6.14
N LYS A 29 -1.47 9.53 6.87
CA LYS A 29 -1.70 9.63 8.30
C LYS A 29 -1.34 8.30 8.93
N LEU A 30 -1.06 8.32 10.22
CA LEU A 30 -0.87 7.09 10.95
C LEU A 30 -2.23 6.44 11.19
N SER A 31 -2.27 5.14 10.99
CA SER A 31 -3.46 4.35 11.28
C SER A 31 -2.98 3.05 11.87
N HIS A 32 -3.41 2.76 13.09
CA HIS A 32 -2.97 1.57 13.80
C HIS A 32 -1.45 1.50 13.90
N GLY A 33 -0.83 2.68 14.06
CA GLY A 33 0.61 2.75 14.25
C GLY A 33 1.45 2.71 12.99
N GLU A 34 0.82 2.61 11.82
CA GLU A 34 1.57 2.54 10.56
C GLU A 34 1.16 3.65 9.60
N PRO A 35 2.10 4.14 8.79
CA PRO A 35 1.76 5.11 7.76
C PRO A 35 0.71 4.53 6.81
N THR A 36 -0.31 5.31 6.57
CA THR A 36 -1.43 4.88 5.74
C THR A 36 -1.77 6.03 4.80
N PHE A 37 -2.10 5.70 3.56
CA PHE A 37 -2.32 6.71 2.54
C PHE A 37 -3.77 6.67 2.08
N PHE A 38 -4.36 7.85 1.93
CA PHE A 38 -5.78 8.00 1.65
C PHE A 38 -6.01 8.85 0.41
N VAL A 39 -7.08 8.54 -0.31
CA VAL A 39 -7.61 9.41 -1.34
C VAL A 39 -8.91 9.96 -0.78
N ARG A 40 -8.94 11.26 -0.51
CA ARG A 40 -10.16 11.89 0.00
C ARG A 40 -10.81 11.06 1.10
N LYS A 41 -10.01 10.67 2.10
CA LYS A 41 -10.44 9.95 3.30
C LYS A 41 -10.64 8.45 3.14
N LYS A 42 -10.41 7.90 1.95
CA LYS A 42 -10.53 6.46 1.78
C LYS A 42 -9.14 5.85 1.58
N THR A 43 -8.83 4.82 2.33
CA THR A 43 -7.50 4.19 2.30
C THR A 43 -7.22 3.53 0.96
N PHE A 44 -6.02 3.76 0.41
CA PHE A 44 -5.62 3.04 -0.79
C PHE A 44 -4.23 2.40 -0.68
N VAL A 45 -3.44 2.74 0.34
CA VAL A 45 -2.15 2.08 0.59
C VAL A 45 -1.94 2.01 2.10
N MET A 46 -1.63 0.83 2.59
CA MET A 46 -1.32 0.62 4.01
C MET A 46 0.11 0.10 4.10
N PHE A 47 0.98 0.81 4.82
CA PHE A 47 2.34 0.34 5.04
C PHE A 47 2.32 -0.66 6.20
N ALA A 48 3.05 -1.75 6.06
CA ALA A 48 3.10 -2.77 7.11
C ALA A 48 4.51 -3.31 7.20
N ASN A 49 5.19 -2.98 8.29
CA ASN A 49 6.56 -3.41 8.47
C ASN A 49 6.61 -4.48 9.56
N ASN A 50 6.86 -5.71 9.16
CA ASN A 50 6.97 -6.85 10.08
C ASN A 50 5.70 -7.00 10.93
N HIS A 51 4.55 -6.87 10.30
CA HIS A 51 3.27 -6.93 11.00
C HIS A 51 3.10 -8.28 11.67
N HIS A 52 2.91 -8.30 12.98
CA HIS A 52 2.79 -9.53 13.76
C HIS A 52 3.95 -10.50 13.47
N ASN A 53 5.15 -9.95 13.27
CA ASN A 53 6.35 -10.74 13.02
C ASN A 53 6.27 -11.59 11.76
N ASP A 54 5.58 -11.09 10.73
CA ASP A 54 5.45 -11.85 9.49
C ASP A 54 6.70 -11.77 8.60
N GLY A 55 7.66 -10.93 8.96
CA GLY A 55 8.91 -10.84 8.19
C GLY A 55 8.84 -9.99 6.95
N HIS A 56 7.70 -9.37 6.67
CA HIS A 56 7.56 -8.55 5.47
C HIS A 56 7.75 -7.07 5.76
N THR A 57 8.41 -6.38 4.85
CA THR A 57 8.38 -4.92 4.79
C THR A 57 7.54 -4.63 3.56
N ALA A 58 6.30 -4.26 3.76
CA ALA A 58 5.33 -4.35 2.69
C ALA A 58 4.35 -3.21 2.67
N ILE A 59 3.61 -3.12 1.56
CA ILE A 59 2.38 -2.35 1.54
C ILE A 59 1.24 -3.32 1.22
N TRP A 60 0.05 -2.96 1.66
CA TRP A 60 -1.16 -3.69 1.32
C TRP A 60 -2.00 -2.75 0.46
N ILE A 61 -2.39 -3.21 -0.73
CA ILE A 61 -3.10 -2.37 -1.69
C ILE A 61 -4.27 -3.13 -2.30
N PRO A 62 -5.31 -2.41 -2.73
CA PRO A 62 -6.41 -3.06 -3.44
C PRO A 62 -5.96 -3.53 -4.81
N ALA A 63 -6.64 -4.53 -5.32
CA ALA A 63 -6.36 -5.07 -6.64
C ALA A 63 -7.68 -5.41 -7.31
N ALA A 64 -7.66 -5.52 -8.63
CA ALA A 64 -8.84 -5.86 -9.38
C ALA A 64 -9.32 -7.28 -9.01
N PRO A 65 -10.60 -7.57 -9.20
CA PRO A 65 -11.10 -8.91 -8.88
C PRO A 65 -10.27 -9.99 -9.58
N GLY A 66 -9.83 -10.97 -8.79
CA GLY A 66 -9.03 -12.07 -9.31
C GLY A 66 -7.54 -11.80 -9.39
N ALA A 67 -7.13 -10.53 -9.31
CA ALA A 67 -5.73 -10.19 -9.48
C ALA A 67 -4.86 -10.69 -8.32
N GLN A 68 -5.41 -10.71 -7.11
CA GLN A 68 -4.63 -11.16 -5.96
C GLN A 68 -4.07 -12.56 -6.19
N ALA A 69 -4.93 -13.49 -6.58
CA ALA A 69 -4.50 -14.87 -6.77
C ALA A 69 -3.51 -14.99 -7.91
N GLU A 70 -3.73 -14.25 -8.98
CA GLU A 70 -2.84 -14.29 -10.14
C GLU A 70 -1.45 -13.75 -9.79
N MET A 71 -1.41 -12.64 -9.08
CA MET A 71 -0.14 -12.03 -8.70
C MET A 71 0.65 -12.94 -7.78
N ILE A 72 -0.02 -13.56 -6.81
CA ILE A 72 0.64 -14.46 -5.88
C ILE A 72 1.18 -15.68 -6.62
N ALA A 73 0.40 -16.22 -7.56
CA ALA A 73 0.85 -17.38 -8.31
C ALA A 73 2.04 -17.05 -9.19
N GLU A 74 2.06 -15.83 -9.73
CA GLU A 74 3.12 -15.44 -10.63
C GLU A 74 4.44 -15.12 -9.91
N ALA A 75 4.36 -14.48 -8.76
CA ALA A 75 5.55 -14.07 -8.02
C ALA A 75 5.33 -14.18 -6.51
N PRO A 76 5.31 -15.40 -5.99
CA PRO A 76 5.02 -15.61 -4.57
C PRO A 76 6.06 -15.01 -3.62
N GLU A 77 7.25 -14.71 -4.12
CA GLU A 77 8.25 -14.06 -3.28
C GLU A 77 8.00 -12.56 -3.15
N THR A 78 7.16 -12.00 -4.03
CA THR A 78 6.87 -10.58 -4.03
C THR A 78 5.48 -10.28 -3.48
N TYR A 79 4.50 -11.13 -3.80
CA TYR A 79 3.10 -10.87 -3.46
C TYR A 79 2.55 -11.90 -2.50
N PHE A 80 1.68 -11.46 -1.60
CA PHE A 80 1.09 -12.37 -0.63
C PHE A 80 -0.30 -11.87 -0.25
N LYS A 81 -1.05 -12.72 0.44
CA LYS A 81 -2.39 -12.36 0.90
C LYS A 81 -2.26 -11.72 2.28
N PRO A 82 -2.54 -10.43 2.41
CA PRO A 82 -2.38 -9.78 3.72
C PRO A 82 -3.51 -10.15 4.66
N PRO A 83 -3.30 -9.99 5.97
CA PRO A 83 -4.38 -10.22 6.91
C PRO A 83 -5.46 -9.14 6.76
N TYR A 84 -6.61 -9.39 7.31
CA TYR A 84 -7.75 -8.47 7.32
C TYR A 84 -8.26 -8.11 5.94
N VAL A 85 -7.50 -7.32 5.18
CA VAL A 85 -7.97 -6.86 3.88
C VAL A 85 -7.76 -7.88 2.77
N GLY A 86 -7.01 -8.95 3.04
CA GLY A 86 -6.80 -9.99 2.03
C GLY A 86 -8.09 -10.64 1.58
N VAL A 87 -9.07 -10.76 2.48
CA VAL A 87 -10.35 -11.37 2.11
C VAL A 87 -11.13 -10.50 1.14
N LYS A 88 -10.78 -9.21 1.05
CA LYS A 88 -11.41 -8.30 0.10
C LYS A 88 -10.71 -8.29 -1.25
N GLY A 89 -9.67 -9.10 -1.41
CA GLY A 89 -8.91 -9.14 -2.63
C GLY A 89 -7.69 -8.23 -2.65
N TRP A 90 -7.37 -7.59 -1.55
CA TRP A 90 -6.17 -6.77 -1.46
C TRP A 90 -4.93 -7.66 -1.50
N VAL A 91 -3.82 -7.10 -1.93
CA VAL A 91 -2.58 -7.87 -2.06
C VAL A 91 -1.47 -7.19 -1.25
N GLY A 92 -0.64 -8.01 -0.62
CA GLY A 92 0.56 -7.54 0.05
C GLY A 92 1.71 -7.55 -0.93
N VAL A 93 2.53 -6.50 -0.90
CA VAL A 93 3.66 -6.35 -1.81
C VAL A 93 4.93 -6.22 -0.99
N GLU A 94 5.83 -7.20 -1.13
CA GLU A 94 7.10 -7.17 -0.43
C GLU A 94 8.01 -6.13 -1.07
N LEU A 95 8.29 -5.05 -0.37
CA LEU A 95 9.00 -3.90 -0.95
C LEU A 95 10.45 -4.19 -1.29
N THR A 96 11.02 -5.22 -0.68
CA THR A 96 12.40 -5.58 -0.98
C THR A 96 12.52 -6.36 -2.28
N ARG A 97 11.40 -6.71 -2.90
CA ARG A 97 11.40 -7.54 -4.10
C ARG A 97 10.79 -6.84 -5.31
N ILE A 98 10.62 -5.53 -5.26
CA ILE A 98 9.96 -4.83 -6.36
C ILE A 98 10.70 -3.56 -6.67
N SER A 99 10.79 -3.23 -7.96
CA SER A 99 11.43 -1.99 -8.41
C SER A 99 10.52 -0.80 -8.16
N ASP A 100 11.12 0.39 -8.15
CA ASP A 100 10.32 1.61 -8.01
C ASP A 100 9.35 1.77 -9.18
N GLU A 101 9.76 1.36 -10.38
CA GLU A 101 8.90 1.45 -11.54
C GLU A 101 7.64 0.62 -11.39
N ASP A 102 7.82 -0.64 -11.01
CA ASP A 102 6.67 -1.53 -10.83
C ASP A 102 5.83 -1.11 -9.65
N LEU A 103 6.48 -0.66 -8.58
CA LEU A 103 5.77 -0.18 -7.41
C LEU A 103 4.90 1.03 -7.75
N ALA A 104 5.44 1.95 -8.55
CA ALA A 104 4.68 3.12 -8.95
C ALA A 104 3.41 2.74 -9.72
N GLN A 105 3.51 1.73 -10.59
CA GLN A 105 2.34 1.28 -11.34
C GLN A 105 1.29 0.68 -10.42
N LEU A 106 1.72 -0.11 -9.44
CA LEU A 106 0.78 -0.73 -8.51
C LEU A 106 0.08 0.31 -7.64
N ILE A 107 0.83 1.30 -7.17
CA ILE A 107 0.24 2.35 -6.35
C ILE A 107 -0.75 3.18 -7.18
N ARG A 108 -0.41 3.46 -8.44
CA ARG A 108 -1.34 4.17 -9.31
C ARG A 108 -2.60 3.38 -9.57
N LYS A 109 -2.48 2.07 -9.79
CA LYS A 109 -3.66 1.23 -9.98
C LYS A 109 -4.52 1.20 -8.72
N ALA A 110 -3.89 1.14 -7.55
CA ALA A 110 -4.63 1.18 -6.30
C ALA A 110 -5.43 2.47 -6.19
N TRP A 111 -4.81 3.60 -6.57
CA TRP A 111 -5.48 4.89 -6.58
C TRP A 111 -6.68 4.86 -7.55
N GLN A 112 -6.48 4.28 -8.72
CA GLN A 112 -7.54 4.20 -9.73
C GLN A 112 -8.74 3.37 -9.26
N ILE A 113 -8.48 2.38 -8.42
CA ILE A 113 -9.56 1.56 -7.86
C ILE A 113 -10.31 2.32 -6.77
N ILE A 114 -9.59 3.02 -5.91
CA ILE A 114 -10.20 3.64 -4.74
C ILE A 114 -10.77 5.01 -5.01
N ALA A 115 -10.13 5.80 -5.87
CA ALA A 115 -10.57 7.19 -6.09
C ALA A 115 -12.04 7.30 -6.49
N PRO A 116 -12.58 6.46 -7.38
CA PRO A 116 -13.99 6.57 -7.73
C PRO A 116 -14.91 6.26 -6.57
N LEU A 117 -14.43 5.54 -5.56
CA LEU A 117 -15.22 5.16 -4.40
C LEU A 117 -15.10 6.14 -3.25
N ALA A 118 -14.14 7.06 -3.34
CA ALA A 118 -13.88 8.00 -2.26
C ALA A 118 -14.88 9.16 -2.32
N PRO A 119 -15.09 9.86 -1.19
CA PRO A 119 -16.04 10.98 -1.18
C PRO A 119 -15.63 12.03 -2.20
N VAL A 120 -16.62 12.53 -2.93
CA VAL A 120 -16.37 13.56 -3.91
C VAL A 120 -16.17 14.89 -3.20
N ARG A 121 -15.15 15.65 -3.67
CA ARG A 121 -14.92 16.94 -3.08
C ARG A 121 -16.03 17.89 -3.49
N ARG A 122 -16.62 18.58 -2.51
CA ARG A 122 -17.67 19.49 -2.82
C ARG A 122 -17.14 20.72 -3.43
N ARG A 123 -17.81 21.26 -4.40
CA ARG A 123 -17.44 22.52 -4.98
C ARG A 123 -18.45 23.54 -4.62
N ARG A 124 -17.99 24.78 -4.55
CA ARG A 124 -18.97 25.73 -4.24
C ARG A 124 -18.93 26.83 -5.15
#